data_57a9164863d90005b698d8c7f4a609ea
#
_entry.id   57a9164863d90005b698d8c7f4a609ea
#
_cell.length_a   1.000
_cell.length_b   1.000
_cell.length_c   1.000
_cell.angle_alpha   90.00
_cell.angle_beta   90.00
_cell.angle_gamma   90.00
#
_symmetry.space_group_name_H-M   'P 1'
#
loop_
_entity.id
_entity.type
_entity.pdbx_description
1 polymer ?
#
loop_
_entity_poly.entity_id
_entity_poly.type
_entity_poly.pdbx_seq_one_letter_code
_entity_poly.pdbx_strand_id
1 'polypeptide(L)'
;MTPLLPTPDYYLHNLITMTSSESKRLWRRAIKEHFNCQCVYCGGTYELQQLTIDHLRPKCRGGRDETANVVPSCQRCNQEKGSKDWLDWMRETFGVTEREQTILFHIK
;
A
#
# COMPACT_ATOMS: atom_id res chain seq x y z
N MET A 1 -29.75 -6.19 3.37
CA MET A 1 -28.34 -6.08 3.03
C MET A 1 -27.86 -4.69 3.31
N THR A 2 -26.77 -4.60 3.85
CA THR A 2 -26.22 -3.32 4.08
C THR A 2 -25.14 -3.03 3.09
N PRO A 3 -25.24 -1.93 2.47
CA PRO A 3 -24.14 -1.50 1.66
C PRO A 3 -23.04 -1.16 2.62
N LEU A 4 -22.19 -2.00 2.85
CA LEU A 4 -21.17 -1.79 3.79
C LEU A 4 -20.44 -0.52 3.53
N LEU A 5 -19.43 -0.54 2.78
CA LEU A 5 -18.63 0.63 2.52
C LEU A 5 -18.69 0.88 1.03
N PRO A 6 -19.48 1.85 0.64
CA PRO A 6 -19.81 2.01 -0.77
C PRO A 6 -18.66 2.45 -1.66
N THR A 7 -17.63 3.04 -1.10
CA THR A 7 -16.52 3.53 -1.92
C THR A 7 -15.18 3.16 -1.31
N PRO A 8 -14.14 3.04 -2.13
CA PRO A 8 -12.79 2.83 -1.62
C PRO A 8 -12.32 3.94 -0.68
N ASP A 9 -12.80 5.16 -0.89
CA ASP A 9 -12.41 6.30 -0.05
C ASP A 9 -12.71 6.08 1.41
N TYR A 10 -13.80 5.38 1.70
CA TYR A 10 -14.14 5.09 3.09
C TYR A 10 -13.00 4.35 3.78
N TYR A 11 -12.44 3.36 3.12
CA TYR A 11 -11.34 2.57 3.69
C TYR A 11 -10.05 3.37 3.78
N LEU A 12 -9.87 4.35 2.89
CA LEU A 12 -8.65 5.12 2.85
C LEU A 12 -8.59 6.21 3.90
N HIS A 13 -9.73 6.79 4.26
CA HIS A 13 -9.77 7.92 5.17
C HIS A 13 -10.23 7.59 6.58
N ASN A 14 -10.61 6.36 6.84
CA ASN A 14 -11.08 5.94 8.15
C ASN A 14 -10.16 4.87 8.72
N LEU A 15 -9.89 4.97 10.00
CA LEU A 15 -9.15 3.95 10.71
C LEU A 15 -10.14 2.88 11.09
N ILE A 16 -10.15 1.81 10.33
CA ILE A 16 -11.12 0.74 10.53
C ILE A 16 -10.42 -0.47 11.13
N THR A 17 -11.02 -1.01 12.18
CA THR A 17 -10.54 -2.25 12.75
C THR A 17 -10.97 -3.39 11.84
N MET A 18 -10.01 -4.02 11.22
CA MET A 18 -10.28 -5.11 10.30
C MET A 18 -10.39 -6.40 11.07
N THR A 19 -11.62 -6.82 11.34
CA THR A 19 -11.87 -8.03 12.13
C THR A 19 -12.18 -9.24 11.28
N SER A 20 -12.57 -9.05 10.02
CA SER A 20 -12.88 -10.15 9.14
C SER A 20 -11.97 -10.20 7.95
N SER A 21 -11.80 -11.39 7.38
CA SER A 21 -10.96 -11.54 6.18
C SER A 21 -11.56 -10.83 4.98
N GLU A 22 -12.88 -10.74 4.92
CA GLU A 22 -13.53 -10.02 3.83
C GLU A 22 -13.27 -8.51 3.92
N SER A 23 -13.36 -7.94 5.13
CA SER A 23 -13.07 -6.53 5.32
C SER A 23 -11.62 -6.22 4.94
N LYS A 24 -10.70 -7.10 5.32
CA LYS A 24 -9.29 -6.91 4.95
C LYS A 24 -9.09 -7.00 3.44
N ARG A 25 -9.79 -7.89 2.79
CA ARG A 25 -9.71 -8.03 1.33
C ARG A 25 -10.20 -6.77 0.63
N LEU A 26 -11.32 -6.23 1.08
CA LEU A 26 -11.87 -5.00 0.52
C LEU A 26 -10.95 -3.80 0.77
N TRP A 27 -10.37 -3.73 1.93
CA TRP A 27 -9.43 -2.69 2.29
C TRP A 27 -8.19 -2.71 1.37
N ARG A 28 -7.61 -3.90 1.18
CA ARG A 28 -6.46 -4.05 0.29
C ARG A 28 -6.80 -3.65 -1.14
N ARG A 29 -7.98 -4.04 -1.61
CA ARG A 29 -8.43 -3.68 -2.94
C ARG A 29 -8.60 -2.17 -3.07
N ALA A 30 -9.17 -1.52 -2.06
CA ALA A 30 -9.35 -0.07 -2.07
C ALA A 30 -8.01 0.65 -2.19
N ILE A 31 -7.00 0.18 -1.47
CA ILE A 31 -5.67 0.77 -1.54
C ILE A 31 -5.09 0.63 -2.96
N LYS A 32 -5.20 -0.55 -3.55
CA LYS A 32 -4.71 -0.77 -4.90
C LYS A 32 -5.40 0.13 -5.92
N GLU A 33 -6.71 0.27 -5.80
CA GLU A 33 -7.48 1.11 -6.72
C GLU A 33 -7.18 2.60 -6.53
N HIS A 34 -6.94 3.01 -5.30
CA HIS A 34 -6.59 4.40 -5.02
C HIS A 34 -5.30 4.82 -5.75
N PHE A 35 -4.36 3.91 -5.87
CA PHE A 35 -3.11 4.15 -6.58
C PHE A 35 -3.18 3.76 -8.05
N ASN A 36 -4.39 3.59 -8.60
CA ASN A 36 -4.61 3.25 -10.01
C ASN A 36 -3.91 1.96 -10.43
N CYS A 37 -3.85 1.00 -9.52
CA CYS A 37 -3.21 -0.29 -9.75
C CYS A 37 -1.75 -0.18 -10.18
N GLN A 38 -1.05 0.81 -9.64
CA GLN A 38 0.37 1.01 -9.90
C GLN A 38 1.20 0.61 -8.70
N CYS A 39 2.35 0.02 -8.97
CA CYS A 39 3.35 -0.18 -7.92
C CYS A 39 3.91 1.19 -7.56
N VAL A 40 3.87 1.56 -6.27
CA VAL A 40 4.34 2.89 -5.87
C VAL A 40 5.85 3.03 -6.00
N TYR A 41 6.57 1.93 -6.04
CA TYR A 41 8.04 1.97 -6.10
C TYR A 41 8.56 2.07 -7.53
N CYS A 42 8.16 1.15 -8.40
CA CYS A 42 8.65 1.15 -9.77
C CYS A 42 7.73 1.88 -10.76
N GLY A 43 6.51 2.19 -10.36
CA GLY A 43 5.56 2.90 -11.20
C GLY A 43 4.88 2.06 -12.27
N GLY A 44 5.12 0.76 -12.30
CA GLY A 44 4.49 -0.12 -13.28
C GLY A 44 3.01 -0.33 -12.97
N THR A 45 2.20 -0.54 -14.01
CA THR A 45 0.79 -0.83 -13.87
C THR A 45 0.58 -2.34 -13.89
N TYR A 46 -0.25 -2.82 -12.98
CA TYR A 46 -0.49 -4.26 -12.82
C TYR A 46 -1.97 -4.51 -12.60
N GLU A 47 -2.37 -5.77 -12.76
CA GLU A 47 -3.72 -6.17 -12.39
C GLU A 47 -3.81 -6.30 -10.87
N LEU A 48 -5.03 -6.21 -10.34
CA LEU A 48 -5.25 -6.25 -8.90
C LEU A 48 -4.58 -7.45 -8.24
N GLN A 49 -4.70 -8.64 -8.85
CA GLN A 49 -4.15 -9.84 -8.26
C GLN A 49 -2.63 -9.93 -8.34
N GLN A 50 -2.01 -9.10 -9.17
CA GLN A 50 -0.56 -9.07 -9.30
C GLN A 50 0.09 -8.13 -8.30
N LEU A 51 -0.70 -7.24 -7.69
CA LEU A 51 -0.20 -6.31 -6.70
C LEU A 51 -0.29 -6.90 -5.30
N THR A 52 0.68 -6.56 -4.48
CA THR A 52 0.68 -6.92 -3.07
C THR A 52 0.53 -5.65 -2.25
N ILE A 53 0.23 -5.81 -0.97
CA ILE A 53 0.19 -4.69 -0.03
C ILE A 53 1.47 -4.75 0.78
N ASP A 54 2.25 -3.69 0.69
CA ASP A 54 3.51 -3.59 1.40
C ASP A 54 3.38 -2.60 2.55
N HIS A 55 3.95 -2.94 3.70
CA HIS A 55 3.98 -2.06 4.85
C HIS A 55 5.23 -1.17 4.77
N LEU A 56 5.03 0.13 4.72
CA LEU A 56 6.15 1.07 4.69
C LEU A 56 7.03 0.87 5.91
N ARG A 57 6.40 0.79 7.09
CA ARG A 57 7.08 0.34 8.29
C ARG A 57 6.73 -1.13 8.48
N PRO A 58 7.70 -2.03 8.38
CA PRO A 58 7.43 -3.47 8.48
C PRO A 58 6.78 -3.86 9.80
N LYS A 59 5.93 -4.88 9.77
CA LYS A 59 5.29 -5.38 10.99
C LYS A 59 6.32 -5.81 12.03
N CYS A 60 7.42 -6.38 11.60
CA CYS A 60 8.48 -6.80 12.52
C CYS A 60 9.15 -5.61 13.22
N ARG A 61 8.92 -4.40 12.75
CA ARG A 61 9.44 -3.17 13.36
C ARG A 61 8.31 -2.31 13.94
N GLY A 62 7.18 -2.92 14.25
CA GLY A 62 6.06 -2.22 14.85
C GLY A 62 5.12 -1.56 13.88
N GLY A 63 5.21 -1.87 12.59
CA GLY A 63 4.28 -1.33 11.60
C GLY A 63 2.89 -1.92 11.78
N ARG A 64 1.87 -1.10 11.53
CA ARG A 64 0.48 -1.47 11.71
C ARG A 64 -0.26 -1.60 10.40
N ASP A 65 -1.38 -2.30 10.44
CA ASP A 65 -2.33 -2.37 9.32
C ASP A 65 -3.17 -1.11 9.31
N GLU A 66 -2.54 0.01 9.01
CA GLU A 66 -3.19 1.31 8.88
C GLU A 66 -3.04 1.78 7.44
N THR A 67 -4.06 2.47 6.93
CA THR A 67 -4.05 2.94 5.56
C THR A 67 -2.80 3.76 5.24
N ALA A 68 -2.39 4.62 6.17
CA ALA A 68 -1.21 5.47 5.96
C ALA A 68 0.12 4.71 5.95
N ASN A 69 0.11 3.45 6.40
CA ASN A 69 1.33 2.65 6.47
C ASN A 69 1.45 1.60 5.37
N VAL A 70 0.47 1.50 4.49
CA VAL A 70 0.46 0.47 3.46
C VAL A 70 0.35 1.08 2.07
N VAL A 71 1.00 0.44 1.12
CA VAL A 71 0.99 0.88 -0.28
C VAL A 71 0.95 -0.35 -1.17
N PRO A 72 0.42 -0.21 -2.39
CA PRO A 72 0.49 -1.32 -3.33
C PRO A 72 1.89 -1.41 -3.92
N SER A 73 2.38 -2.61 -4.08
CA SER A 73 3.66 -2.83 -4.75
C SER A 73 3.58 -4.09 -5.59
N CYS A 74 4.39 -4.17 -6.63
CA CYS A 74 4.50 -5.40 -7.37
C CYS A 74 5.29 -6.40 -6.54
N GLN A 75 5.09 -7.68 -6.83
CA GLN A 75 5.71 -8.74 -6.05
C GLN A 75 7.23 -8.61 -6.04
N ARG A 76 7.80 -8.24 -7.18
CA ARG A 76 9.26 -8.07 -7.29
C ARG A 76 9.79 -6.99 -6.35
N CYS A 77 9.18 -5.80 -6.37
CA CYS A 77 9.60 -4.72 -5.50
C CYS A 77 9.43 -5.08 -4.03
N ASN A 78 8.32 -5.73 -3.71
CA ASN A 78 8.05 -6.15 -2.34
C ASN A 78 9.13 -7.12 -1.85
N GLN A 79 9.49 -8.10 -2.67
CA GLN A 79 10.51 -9.08 -2.30
C GLN A 79 11.90 -8.45 -2.19
N GLU A 80 12.26 -7.59 -3.13
CA GLU A 80 13.56 -6.93 -3.12
C GLU A 80 13.70 -5.97 -1.94
N LYS A 81 12.64 -5.27 -1.60
CA LYS A 81 12.66 -4.37 -0.45
C LYS A 81 12.75 -5.15 0.86
N GLY A 82 11.99 -6.23 0.99
CA GLY A 82 11.96 -6.99 2.23
C GLY A 82 11.59 -6.13 3.40
N SER A 83 12.36 -6.19 4.48
CA SER A 83 12.13 -5.38 5.69
C SER A 83 13.01 -4.14 5.75
N LYS A 84 13.60 -3.73 4.65
CA LYS A 84 14.42 -2.53 4.60
C LYS A 84 13.55 -1.29 4.72
N ASP A 85 14.16 -0.20 5.14
CA ASP A 85 13.48 1.10 5.12
C ASP A 85 13.10 1.44 3.68
N TRP A 86 11.83 1.81 3.47
CA TRP A 86 11.33 2.02 2.11
C TRP A 86 12.05 3.14 1.38
N LEU A 87 12.38 4.21 2.10
CA LEU A 87 13.02 5.38 1.47
C LEU A 87 14.45 5.07 1.07
N ASP A 88 15.21 4.45 1.96
CA ASP A 88 16.59 4.08 1.69
C ASP A 88 16.67 3.09 0.53
N TRP A 89 15.84 2.03 0.58
CA TRP A 89 15.81 1.04 -0.48
C TRP A 89 15.41 1.64 -1.82
N MET A 90 14.38 2.49 -1.81
CA MET A 90 13.88 3.10 -3.03
C MET A 90 14.92 4.01 -3.68
N ARG A 91 15.63 4.78 -2.88
CA ARG A 91 16.69 5.67 -3.38
C ARG A 91 17.88 4.88 -3.90
N GLU A 92 18.24 3.79 -3.25
CA GLU A 92 19.30 2.93 -3.73
C GLU A 92 18.95 2.25 -5.05
N THR A 93 17.69 1.89 -5.21
CA THR A 93 17.24 1.12 -6.37
C THR A 93 16.89 2.00 -7.57
N PHE A 94 16.20 3.10 -7.34
CA PHE A 94 15.65 3.95 -8.40
C PHE A 94 16.20 5.37 -8.39
N GLY A 95 16.93 5.76 -7.36
CA GLY A 95 17.34 7.14 -7.17
C GLY A 95 16.19 7.97 -6.62
N VAL A 96 16.32 9.29 -6.66
CA VAL A 96 15.29 10.20 -6.20
C VAL A 96 14.27 10.37 -7.31
N THR A 97 13.01 10.02 -7.03
CA THR A 97 11.94 10.04 -8.02
C THR A 97 10.72 10.78 -7.48
N GLU A 98 9.81 11.13 -8.38
CA GLU A 98 8.53 11.75 -8.00
C GLU A 98 7.65 10.80 -7.20
N ARG A 99 7.80 9.50 -7.41
CA ARG A 99 7.02 8.49 -6.68
C ARG A 99 7.28 8.55 -5.18
N GLU A 100 8.46 8.96 -4.78
CA GLU A 100 8.80 9.18 -3.39
C GLU A 100 7.86 10.21 -2.76
N GLN A 101 7.56 11.28 -3.48
CA GLN A 101 6.63 12.30 -3.00
C GLN A 101 5.22 11.77 -2.86
N THR A 102 4.79 10.91 -3.76
CA THR A 102 3.48 10.28 -3.68
C THR A 102 3.35 9.50 -2.39
N ILE A 103 4.37 8.75 -2.01
CA ILE A 103 4.37 7.98 -0.77
C ILE A 103 4.34 8.92 0.44
N LEU A 104 5.14 9.97 0.42
CA LEU A 104 5.19 10.93 1.53
C LEU A 104 3.84 11.61 1.74
N PHE A 105 3.14 11.92 0.66
CA PHE A 105 1.79 12.46 0.75
C PHE A 105 0.81 11.47 1.37
N HIS A 106 0.96 10.21 1.02
CA HIS A 106 0.08 9.16 1.53
C HIS A 106 0.24 8.95 3.04
N ILE A 107 1.46 9.07 3.54
CA ILE A 107 1.75 8.91 4.96
C ILE A 107 1.10 10.00 5.80
N LYS A 108 0.95 11.18 5.26
CA LYS A 108 0.33 12.29 6.00
C LYS A 108 -1.19 12.09 6.13
#